data_9e6dd750983be05fc1491f0c765ee915
#
_entry.id   9e6dd750983be05fc1491f0c765ee915
#
_cell.length_a   1.000
_cell.length_b   1.000
_cell.length_c   1.000
_cell.angle_alpha   90.00
_cell.angle_beta   90.00
_cell.angle_gamma   90.00
#
_symmetry.space_group_name_H-M   'P 1'
#
loop_
_entity.id
_entity.type
_entity.pdbx_description
1 polymer ?
#
loop_
_entity_poly.entity_id
_entity_poly.type
_entity_poly.pdbx_seq_one_letter_code
_entity_poly.pdbx_strand_id
1 'polypeptide(L)'
;MILVNDKQVEFTKFPDGTTSFRFSPHLPPQMFAQPMEPPIFSITWKYDNDEECILLWYLTNHIRENNQRPIIRLSLPYIPNARMDRVKNVDEVFTLKWFAKFINALGFDRVFVSDPHSNVSTALFDRVCVIDAQSNIQRVLDKLNDKNVLLCYPDEGAAKRYSSQAGREYVFCIKHRDWRTGKIERLELTSPEKVTDRNVLIVDDICSRGGTFTFTAKALKEADANEVYLYVTHCENTIHSGTVLTDGLISHVFTTDSIYRGNSEMISLI
;
A
#
# COMPACT_ATOMS: atom_id res chain seq x y z
N MET A 1 -13.78 0.62 -2.25
CA MET A 1 -14.44 1.97 -2.24
C MET A 1 -13.92 2.83 -3.38
N ILE A 2 -14.82 3.39 -4.21
CA ILE A 2 -14.46 4.24 -5.36
C ILE A 2 -14.97 5.67 -5.13
N LEU A 3 -14.10 6.66 -5.32
CA LEU A 3 -14.46 8.08 -5.29
C LEU A 3 -14.19 8.70 -6.66
N VAL A 4 -14.99 9.70 -7.05
CA VAL A 4 -14.74 10.55 -8.22
C VAL A 4 -14.72 12.00 -7.77
N ASN A 5 -13.62 12.70 -8.00
CA ASN A 5 -13.42 14.07 -7.54
C ASN A 5 -13.77 14.21 -6.04
N ASP A 6 -13.22 13.30 -5.22
CA ASP A 6 -13.39 13.18 -3.76
C ASP A 6 -14.80 12.86 -3.26
N LYS A 7 -15.74 12.57 -4.17
CA LYS A 7 -17.09 12.14 -3.80
C LYS A 7 -17.22 10.64 -3.99
N GLN A 8 -17.65 9.94 -2.94
CA GLN A 8 -17.87 8.52 -3.00
C GLN A 8 -19.00 8.17 -3.97
N VAL A 9 -18.77 7.16 -4.80
CA VAL A 9 -19.80 6.57 -5.67
C VAL A 9 -20.49 5.46 -4.89
N GLU A 10 -21.80 5.60 -4.70
CA GLU A 10 -22.60 4.59 -4.01
C GLU A 10 -23.18 3.60 -4.99
N PHE A 11 -23.08 2.33 -4.64
CA PHE A 11 -23.53 1.21 -5.45
C PHE A 11 -24.70 0.49 -4.77
N THR A 12 -25.64 -0.01 -5.56
CA THR A 12 -26.75 -0.84 -5.10
C THR A 12 -26.68 -2.21 -5.75
N LYS A 13 -26.99 -3.26 -5.00
CA LYS A 13 -27.09 -4.63 -5.55
C LYS A 13 -28.55 -4.96 -5.83
N PHE A 14 -28.79 -5.53 -7.01
CA PHE A 14 -30.07 -6.14 -7.33
C PHE A 14 -30.20 -7.53 -6.69
N PRO A 15 -31.42 -8.09 -6.57
CA PRO A 15 -31.63 -9.43 -6.01
C PRO A 15 -30.89 -10.56 -6.74
N ASP A 16 -30.59 -10.38 -8.02
CA ASP A 16 -29.80 -11.32 -8.86
C ASP A 16 -28.28 -11.21 -8.59
N GLY A 17 -27.84 -10.32 -7.68
CA GLY A 17 -26.45 -10.10 -7.34
C GLY A 17 -25.71 -9.10 -8.24
N THR A 18 -26.35 -8.63 -9.33
CA THR A 18 -25.74 -7.61 -10.19
C THR A 18 -25.71 -6.24 -9.50
N THR A 19 -24.79 -5.39 -9.93
CA THR A 19 -24.59 -4.07 -9.32
C THR A 19 -25.03 -2.96 -10.25
N SER A 20 -25.70 -1.96 -9.69
CA SER A 20 -26.07 -0.72 -10.36
C SER A 20 -25.66 0.48 -9.52
N PHE A 21 -25.49 1.62 -10.16
CA PHE A 21 -25.22 2.89 -9.50
C PHE A 21 -25.72 4.06 -10.34
N ARG A 22 -25.82 5.22 -9.70
CA ARG A 22 -26.12 6.49 -10.36
C ARG A 22 -24.92 7.42 -10.20
N PHE A 23 -24.44 7.93 -11.30
CA PHE A 23 -23.35 8.89 -11.33
C PHE A 23 -23.65 9.95 -12.39
N SER A 24 -23.60 11.25 -12.00
CA SER A 24 -23.71 12.33 -12.98
C SER A 24 -22.38 12.42 -13.75
N PRO A 25 -22.38 12.15 -15.07
CA PRO A 25 -21.16 12.19 -15.86
C PRO A 25 -20.68 13.60 -16.17
N HIS A 26 -21.43 14.62 -15.78
CA HIS A 26 -21.12 16.02 -16.04
C HIS A 26 -20.57 16.70 -14.79
N LEU A 27 -19.43 17.37 -14.94
CA LEU A 27 -18.89 18.22 -13.86
C LEU A 27 -19.77 19.46 -13.71
N PRO A 28 -19.96 19.97 -12.45
CA PRO A 28 -20.62 21.23 -12.24
C PRO A 28 -19.91 22.36 -13.03
N PRO A 29 -20.66 23.32 -13.60
CA PRO A 29 -20.09 24.40 -14.40
C PRO A 29 -18.93 25.15 -13.73
N GLN A 30 -18.94 25.23 -12.40
CA GLN A 30 -17.88 25.90 -11.61
C GLN A 30 -16.53 25.18 -11.65
N MET A 31 -16.49 23.91 -12.12
CA MET A 31 -15.23 23.15 -12.27
C MET A 31 -14.55 23.37 -13.63
N PHE A 32 -15.15 24.11 -14.54
CA PHE A 32 -14.53 24.47 -15.81
C PHE A 32 -13.84 25.81 -15.68
N ALA A 33 -12.52 25.82 -15.72
CA ALA A 33 -11.75 27.07 -15.72
C ALA A 33 -11.95 27.86 -17.02
N GLN A 34 -12.22 27.16 -18.14
CA GLN A 34 -12.58 27.73 -19.45
C GLN A 34 -13.52 26.78 -20.22
N PRO A 35 -14.41 27.28 -21.07
CA PRO A 35 -15.41 26.49 -21.81
C PRO A 35 -14.83 25.48 -22.83
N MET A 36 -13.54 25.51 -23.12
CA MET A 36 -12.88 24.67 -24.12
C MET A 36 -11.90 23.64 -23.55
N GLU A 37 -11.71 23.59 -22.23
CA GLU A 37 -10.82 22.60 -21.63
C GLU A 37 -11.55 21.24 -21.44
N PRO A 38 -10.84 20.11 -21.70
CA PRO A 38 -11.45 18.81 -21.48
C PRO A 38 -11.74 18.59 -19.99
N PRO A 39 -12.91 18.02 -19.64
CA PRO A 39 -13.24 17.75 -18.24
C PRO A 39 -12.27 16.74 -17.65
N ILE A 40 -11.82 17.00 -16.41
CA ILE A 40 -10.89 16.13 -15.69
C ILE A 40 -11.66 15.35 -14.61
N PHE A 41 -11.57 14.02 -14.66
CA PHE A 41 -12.12 13.12 -13.66
C PHE A 41 -10.97 12.46 -12.91
N SER A 42 -10.87 12.70 -11.61
CA SER A 42 -9.94 12.03 -10.72
C SER A 42 -10.67 10.91 -9.98
N ILE A 43 -10.39 9.67 -10.37
CA ILE A 43 -10.95 8.48 -9.72
C ILE A 43 -9.94 8.01 -8.67
N THR A 44 -10.36 7.92 -7.40
CA THR A 44 -9.58 7.28 -6.35
C THR A 44 -10.23 5.94 -6.02
N TRP A 45 -9.49 4.86 -6.23
CA TRP A 45 -9.94 3.52 -5.91
C TRP A 45 -9.15 2.93 -4.75
N LYS A 46 -9.76 2.98 -3.57
CA LYS A 46 -9.29 2.27 -2.39
C LYS A 46 -9.90 0.87 -2.45
N TYR A 47 -9.09 -0.07 -2.93
CA TYR A 47 -9.52 -1.45 -3.20
C TYR A 47 -10.08 -2.14 -1.95
N ASP A 48 -11.23 -2.78 -2.08
CA ASP A 48 -11.85 -3.62 -1.07
C ASP A 48 -12.02 -5.07 -1.55
N ASN A 49 -12.44 -5.26 -2.81
CA ASN A 49 -12.64 -6.59 -3.40
C ASN A 49 -12.68 -6.55 -4.94
N ASP A 50 -12.63 -7.72 -5.57
CA ASP A 50 -12.58 -7.86 -7.04
C ASP A 50 -13.88 -7.44 -7.76
N GLU A 51 -15.03 -7.41 -7.07
CA GLU A 51 -16.29 -6.93 -7.68
C GLU A 51 -16.16 -5.46 -8.11
N GLU A 52 -15.34 -4.69 -7.42
CA GLU A 52 -15.10 -3.28 -7.75
C GLU A 52 -14.45 -3.07 -9.13
N CYS A 53 -13.81 -4.10 -9.71
CA CYS A 53 -13.27 -4.05 -11.07
C CYS A 53 -14.34 -3.76 -12.09
N ILE A 54 -15.50 -4.44 -11.99
CA ILE A 54 -16.63 -4.24 -12.88
C ILE A 54 -17.23 -2.83 -12.72
N LEU A 55 -17.28 -2.34 -11.47
CA LEU A 55 -17.78 -0.99 -11.18
C LEU A 55 -16.87 0.08 -11.76
N LEU A 56 -15.57 -0.11 -11.65
CA LEU A 56 -14.60 0.79 -12.25
C LEU A 56 -14.71 0.82 -13.78
N TRP A 57 -14.95 -0.34 -14.39
CA TRP A 57 -15.18 -0.46 -15.82
C TRP A 57 -16.45 0.28 -16.27
N TYR A 58 -17.59 0.06 -15.60
CA TYR A 58 -18.84 0.78 -15.89
C TYR A 58 -18.67 2.29 -15.75
N LEU A 59 -18.10 2.74 -14.64
CA LEU A 59 -17.88 4.16 -14.36
C LEU A 59 -17.01 4.84 -15.42
N THR A 60 -15.88 4.20 -15.77
CA THR A 60 -14.94 4.75 -16.74
C THR A 60 -15.56 4.88 -18.14
N ASN A 61 -16.33 3.86 -18.58
CA ASN A 61 -17.02 3.92 -19.86
C ASN A 61 -18.16 4.95 -19.84
N HIS A 62 -18.95 5.01 -18.76
CA HIS A 62 -20.02 6.00 -18.63
C HIS A 62 -19.48 7.45 -18.70
N ILE A 63 -18.33 7.74 -18.07
CA ILE A 63 -17.68 9.05 -18.20
C ILE A 63 -17.31 9.32 -19.66
N ARG A 64 -16.73 8.36 -20.38
CA ARG A 64 -16.32 8.53 -21.79
C ARG A 64 -17.47 8.70 -22.77
N GLU A 65 -18.54 7.96 -22.58
CA GLU A 65 -19.74 8.05 -23.45
C GLU A 65 -20.42 9.42 -23.35
N ASN A 66 -20.32 10.08 -22.20
CA ASN A 66 -21.04 11.32 -21.94
C ASN A 66 -20.17 12.59 -22.01
N ASN A 67 -18.87 12.46 -22.29
CA ASN A 67 -17.97 13.61 -22.37
C ASN A 67 -17.07 13.52 -23.61
N GLN A 68 -16.83 14.63 -24.26
CA GLN A 68 -15.88 14.70 -25.37
C GLN A 68 -14.45 14.75 -24.84
N ARG A 69 -13.67 13.70 -25.10
CA ARG A 69 -12.25 13.58 -24.74
C ARG A 69 -11.95 13.89 -23.25
N PRO A 70 -12.65 13.27 -22.30
CA PRO A 70 -12.38 13.51 -20.90
C PRO A 70 -10.97 13.04 -20.53
N ILE A 71 -10.29 13.79 -19.67
CA ILE A 71 -9.04 13.33 -19.01
C ILE A 71 -9.46 12.54 -17.78
N ILE A 72 -9.11 11.26 -17.72
CA ILE A 72 -9.44 10.37 -16.59
C ILE A 72 -8.15 9.91 -15.91
N ARG A 73 -7.97 10.29 -14.65
CA ARG A 73 -6.84 9.89 -13.81
C ARG A 73 -7.30 8.87 -12.79
N LEU A 74 -6.52 7.80 -12.62
CA LEU A 74 -6.75 6.81 -11.56
C LEU A 74 -5.72 6.98 -10.46
N SER A 75 -6.18 7.16 -9.22
CA SER A 75 -5.37 6.96 -8.02
C SER A 75 -5.70 5.58 -7.44
N LEU A 76 -4.72 4.69 -7.45
CA LEU A 76 -4.78 3.33 -6.92
C LEU A 76 -3.74 3.21 -5.81
N PRO A 77 -4.06 3.66 -4.57
CA PRO A 77 -3.07 3.71 -3.48
C PRO A 77 -2.44 2.35 -3.20
N TYR A 78 -3.22 1.28 -3.19
CA TYR A 78 -2.75 -0.10 -3.09
C TYR A 78 -2.98 -0.84 -4.41
N ILE A 79 -1.98 -1.56 -4.90
CA ILE A 79 -2.11 -2.41 -6.09
C ILE A 79 -2.59 -3.80 -5.67
N PRO A 80 -3.81 -4.21 -6.03
CA PRO A 80 -4.27 -5.59 -5.83
C PRO A 80 -3.32 -6.60 -6.48
N ASN A 81 -3.18 -7.76 -5.86
CA ASN A 81 -2.26 -8.83 -6.31
C ASN A 81 -0.77 -8.44 -6.34
N ALA A 82 -0.33 -7.34 -5.70
CA ALA A 82 1.04 -6.83 -5.76
C ALA A 82 2.10 -7.89 -5.38
N ARG A 83 1.77 -8.81 -4.45
CA ARG A 83 2.68 -9.89 -4.03
C ARG A 83 2.80 -11.06 -5.02
N MET A 84 1.92 -11.11 -6.04
CA MET A 84 1.99 -12.08 -7.16
C MET A 84 2.78 -11.48 -8.33
N ASP A 85 3.99 -11.01 -8.04
CA ASP A 85 4.88 -10.33 -8.99
C ASP A 85 5.75 -11.26 -9.85
N ARG A 86 5.62 -12.57 -9.62
CA ARG A 86 6.32 -13.63 -10.35
C ARG A 86 5.56 -14.95 -10.24
N VAL A 87 5.82 -15.84 -11.18
CA VAL A 87 5.35 -17.23 -11.18
C VAL A 87 6.51 -18.13 -10.76
N LYS A 88 6.31 -18.95 -9.76
CA LYS A 88 7.30 -19.93 -9.27
C LYS A 88 7.02 -21.35 -9.78
N ASN A 89 5.74 -21.67 -9.92
CA ASN A 89 5.28 -22.98 -10.35
C ASN A 89 4.39 -22.82 -11.59
N VAL A 90 4.33 -23.86 -12.43
CA VAL A 90 3.61 -23.83 -13.71
C VAL A 90 2.07 -23.70 -13.55
N ASP A 91 1.55 -24.12 -12.43
CA ASP A 91 0.13 -24.06 -12.05
C ASP A 91 -0.28 -22.75 -11.37
N GLU A 92 0.67 -21.86 -11.07
CA GLU A 92 0.37 -20.54 -10.52
C GLU A 92 -0.11 -19.57 -11.62
N VAL A 93 -1.13 -18.79 -11.31
CA VAL A 93 -1.61 -17.71 -12.18
C VAL A 93 -0.93 -16.40 -11.81
N PHE A 94 -0.32 -15.73 -12.78
CA PHE A 94 0.28 -14.41 -12.58
C PHE A 94 -0.81 -13.33 -12.52
N THR A 95 -1.55 -13.30 -11.40
CA THR A 95 -2.74 -12.44 -11.24
C THR A 95 -2.43 -10.96 -11.36
N LEU A 96 -1.29 -10.49 -10.85
CA LEU A 96 -0.86 -9.09 -11.01
C LEU A 96 -0.78 -8.67 -12.49
N LYS A 97 -0.26 -9.55 -13.37
CA LYS A 97 -0.17 -9.28 -14.80
C LYS A 97 -1.55 -9.09 -15.44
N TRP A 98 -2.52 -9.91 -15.04
CA TRP A 98 -3.86 -9.82 -15.58
C TRP A 98 -4.63 -8.63 -15.02
N PHE A 99 -4.43 -8.31 -13.75
CA PHE A 99 -4.96 -7.09 -13.15
C PHE A 99 -4.41 -5.83 -13.84
N ALA A 100 -3.10 -5.75 -14.07
CA ALA A 100 -2.49 -4.64 -14.79
C ALA A 100 -3.03 -4.51 -16.23
N LYS A 101 -3.22 -5.63 -16.95
CA LYS A 101 -3.85 -5.62 -18.27
C LYS A 101 -5.28 -5.06 -18.23
N PHE A 102 -6.05 -5.41 -17.21
CA PHE A 102 -7.40 -4.85 -17.01
C PHE A 102 -7.33 -3.33 -16.84
N ILE A 103 -6.48 -2.81 -15.95
CA ILE A 103 -6.31 -1.38 -15.73
C ILE A 103 -5.84 -0.65 -17.00
N ASN A 104 -4.88 -1.22 -17.72
CA ASN A 104 -4.36 -0.65 -18.98
C ASN A 104 -5.46 -0.57 -20.05
N ALA A 105 -6.33 -1.60 -20.14
CA ALA A 105 -7.45 -1.62 -21.07
C ALA A 105 -8.49 -0.53 -20.77
N LEU A 106 -8.60 -0.08 -19.53
CA LEU A 106 -9.44 1.07 -19.15
C LEU A 106 -8.88 2.41 -19.65
N GLY A 107 -7.63 2.46 -20.09
CA GLY A 107 -7.05 3.59 -20.84
C GLY A 107 -6.99 4.89 -20.06
N PHE A 108 -6.65 4.87 -18.78
CA PHE A 108 -6.44 6.08 -17.97
C PHE A 108 -5.32 6.96 -18.52
N ASP A 109 -5.45 8.27 -18.41
CA ASP A 109 -4.41 9.22 -18.83
C ASP A 109 -3.20 9.21 -17.89
N ARG A 110 -3.42 8.89 -16.62
CA ARG A 110 -2.41 8.66 -15.59
C ARG A 110 -2.92 7.66 -14.56
N VAL A 111 -2.04 6.80 -14.06
CA VAL A 111 -2.31 5.87 -12.96
C VAL A 111 -1.32 6.18 -11.84
N PHE A 112 -1.81 6.70 -10.71
CA PHE A 112 -1.02 7.00 -9.53
C PHE A 112 -1.07 5.80 -8.59
N VAL A 113 0.09 5.29 -8.17
CA VAL A 113 0.22 4.18 -7.24
C VAL A 113 1.11 4.59 -6.08
N SER A 114 0.79 4.14 -4.87
CA SER A 114 1.60 4.47 -3.69
C SER A 114 2.44 3.27 -3.30
N ASP A 115 3.73 3.50 -3.07
CA ASP A 115 4.70 2.54 -2.53
C ASP A 115 4.51 1.10 -3.08
N PRO A 116 4.66 0.89 -4.39
CA PRO A 116 4.40 -0.40 -5.02
C PRO A 116 5.36 -1.47 -4.50
N HIS A 117 4.85 -2.68 -4.27
CA HIS A 117 5.58 -3.80 -3.69
C HIS A 117 6.87 -4.16 -4.46
N SER A 118 6.87 -4.03 -5.77
CA SER A 118 8.03 -4.33 -6.61
C SER A 118 8.05 -3.50 -7.90
N ASN A 119 9.22 -3.42 -8.54
CA ASN A 119 9.37 -2.81 -9.85
C ASN A 119 8.58 -3.55 -10.95
N VAL A 120 8.23 -4.82 -10.74
CA VAL A 120 7.37 -5.57 -11.66
C VAL A 120 5.98 -4.94 -11.72
N SER A 121 5.43 -4.53 -10.56
CA SER A 121 4.15 -3.83 -10.54
C SER A 121 4.18 -2.61 -11.45
N THR A 122 5.17 -1.73 -11.29
CA THR A 122 5.26 -0.49 -12.07
C THR A 122 5.58 -0.74 -13.55
N ALA A 123 6.31 -1.80 -13.89
CA ALA A 123 6.61 -2.17 -15.27
C ALA A 123 5.39 -2.71 -16.05
N LEU A 124 4.37 -3.22 -15.35
CA LEU A 124 3.17 -3.78 -15.97
C LEU A 124 2.08 -2.73 -16.26
N PHE A 125 2.09 -1.60 -15.56
CA PHE A 125 1.09 -0.55 -15.73
C PHE A 125 1.53 0.51 -16.74
N ASP A 126 0.64 0.86 -17.66
CA ASP A 126 0.84 1.98 -18.58
C ASP A 126 0.65 3.32 -17.85
N ARG A 127 1.46 4.32 -18.24
CA ARG A 127 1.34 5.71 -17.74
C ARG A 127 1.31 5.84 -16.23
N VAL A 128 2.05 4.97 -15.53
CA VAL A 128 2.13 4.94 -14.08
C VAL A 128 2.95 6.10 -13.52
N CYS A 129 2.49 6.66 -12.42
CA CYS A 129 3.21 7.63 -11.58
C CYS A 129 3.30 7.06 -10.17
N VAL A 130 4.52 6.86 -9.69
CA VAL A 130 4.76 6.31 -8.36
C VAL A 130 4.83 7.44 -7.34
N ILE A 131 4.11 7.27 -6.24
CA ILE A 131 4.22 8.07 -5.02
C ILE A 131 5.02 7.22 -4.05
N ASP A 132 6.22 7.65 -3.70
CA ASP A 132 7.08 6.94 -2.76
C ASP A 132 6.62 7.11 -1.30
N ALA A 133 7.22 6.32 -0.39
CA ALA A 133 6.88 6.35 1.03
C ALA A 133 7.61 7.45 1.82
N GLN A 134 8.52 8.21 1.19
CA GLN A 134 9.41 9.15 1.89
C GLN A 134 8.67 10.15 2.76
N SER A 135 7.65 10.80 2.20
CA SER A 135 6.86 11.80 2.95
C SER A 135 6.13 11.19 4.14
N ASN A 136 5.65 9.97 4.01
CA ASN A 136 4.96 9.26 5.08
C ASN A 136 5.93 8.82 6.18
N ILE A 137 7.10 8.27 5.81
CA ILE A 137 8.16 7.93 6.77
C ILE A 137 8.57 9.17 7.55
N GLN A 138 8.75 10.32 6.87
CA GLN A 138 9.11 11.56 7.55
C GLN A 138 8.01 12.02 8.53
N ARG A 139 6.73 11.94 8.14
CA ARG A 139 5.60 12.26 9.04
C ARG A 139 5.58 11.37 10.29
N VAL A 140 5.91 10.09 10.16
CA VAL A 140 6.04 9.19 11.32
C VAL A 140 7.19 9.63 12.21
N LEU A 141 8.37 9.91 11.64
CA LEU A 141 9.54 10.35 12.40
C LEU A 141 9.27 11.67 13.14
N ASP A 142 8.54 12.60 12.51
CA ASP A 142 8.13 13.87 13.14
C ASP A 142 7.15 13.62 14.31
N LYS A 143 6.22 12.65 14.16
CA LYS A 143 5.31 12.27 15.26
C LYS A 143 6.04 11.62 16.43
N LEU A 144 7.05 10.79 16.16
CA LEU A 144 7.88 10.17 17.21
C LEU A 144 8.73 11.21 17.96
N ASN A 145 9.03 12.34 17.32
CA ASN A 145 9.77 13.48 17.88
C ASN A 145 11.11 13.08 18.57
N ASP A 146 11.75 12.06 18.03
CA ASP A 146 13.04 11.55 18.50
C ASP A 146 14.05 11.56 17.35
N LYS A 147 15.09 12.40 17.49
CA LYS A 147 16.14 12.53 16.48
C LYS A 147 17.04 11.30 16.37
N ASN A 148 17.08 10.46 17.40
CA ASN A 148 17.92 9.27 17.50
C ASN A 148 17.21 7.98 17.05
N VAL A 149 15.96 8.06 16.56
CA VAL A 149 15.26 6.87 16.03
C VAL A 149 16.11 6.20 14.96
N LEU A 150 16.41 4.93 15.17
CA LEU A 150 17.07 4.07 14.20
C LEU A 150 16.03 3.45 13.28
N LEU A 151 16.30 3.40 11.98
CA LEU A 151 15.46 2.65 11.06
C LEU A 151 15.87 1.18 11.04
N CYS A 152 14.89 0.29 10.93
CA CYS A 152 15.11 -1.13 10.73
C CYS A 152 14.30 -1.62 9.54
N TYR A 153 14.95 -2.31 8.61
CA TYR A 153 14.27 -2.95 7.50
C TYR A 153 14.20 -4.47 7.72
N PRO A 154 13.03 -5.10 7.52
CA PRO A 154 12.87 -6.52 7.82
C PRO A 154 13.66 -7.44 6.88
N ASP A 155 14.20 -6.91 5.77
CA ASP A 155 15.12 -7.60 4.88
C ASP A 155 15.90 -6.64 3.97
N GLU A 156 16.84 -7.19 3.19
CA GLU A 156 17.67 -6.42 2.25
C GLU A 156 16.84 -5.77 1.13
N GLY A 157 15.72 -6.36 0.72
CA GLY A 157 14.83 -5.80 -0.30
C GLY A 157 14.20 -4.50 0.18
N ALA A 158 13.68 -4.47 1.41
CA ALA A 158 13.16 -3.26 2.04
C ALA A 158 14.29 -2.22 2.24
N ALA A 159 15.48 -2.66 2.68
CA ALA A 159 16.63 -1.76 2.84
C ALA A 159 17.00 -1.07 1.51
N LYS A 160 17.08 -1.81 0.41
CA LYS A 160 17.36 -1.24 -0.92
C LYS A 160 16.29 -0.26 -1.40
N ARG A 161 15.04 -0.49 -1.02
CA ARG A 161 13.90 0.35 -1.44
C ARG A 161 13.87 1.69 -0.68
N TYR A 162 14.08 1.66 0.63
CA TYR A 162 13.79 2.81 1.50
C TYR A 162 15.02 3.56 1.99
N SER A 163 16.21 2.96 2.06
CA SER A 163 17.38 3.58 2.70
C SER A 163 17.77 4.91 2.06
N SER A 164 17.70 5.02 0.73
CA SER A 164 17.99 6.26 0.01
C SER A 164 16.92 7.34 0.21
N GLN A 165 15.68 6.93 0.44
CA GLN A 165 14.55 7.84 0.64
C GLN A 165 14.56 8.44 2.04
N ALA A 166 14.87 7.65 3.06
CA ALA A 166 14.81 8.08 4.46
C ALA A 166 16.03 8.92 4.90
N GLY A 167 17.18 8.74 4.24
CA GLY A 167 18.41 9.52 4.53
C GLY A 167 18.91 9.43 5.97
N ARG A 168 18.61 8.32 6.68
CA ARG A 168 18.95 8.08 8.09
C ARG A 168 19.77 6.81 8.26
N GLU A 169 20.41 6.72 9.41
CA GLU A 169 21.07 5.48 9.84
C GLU A 169 20.06 4.35 9.96
N TYR A 170 20.48 3.16 9.55
CA TYR A 170 19.61 1.99 9.57
C TYR A 170 20.37 0.70 9.84
N VAL A 171 19.60 -0.32 10.24
CA VAL A 171 19.97 -1.73 10.25
C VAL A 171 18.94 -2.51 9.44
N PHE A 172 19.28 -3.72 9.04
CA PHE A 172 18.30 -4.61 8.41
C PHE A 172 18.50 -6.06 8.87
N CYS A 173 17.47 -6.88 8.65
CA CYS A 173 17.52 -8.29 9.03
C CYS A 173 17.89 -9.16 7.84
N ILE A 174 18.71 -10.17 8.10
CA ILE A 174 18.98 -11.28 7.19
C ILE A 174 18.06 -12.43 7.58
N LYS A 175 17.24 -12.89 6.64
CA LYS A 175 16.28 -13.98 6.86
C LYS A 175 16.95 -15.33 6.55
N HIS A 176 17.14 -16.15 7.56
CA HIS A 176 17.52 -17.54 7.38
C HIS A 176 16.25 -18.40 7.25
N ARG A 177 16.11 -19.08 6.13
CA ARG A 177 14.94 -19.91 5.83
C ARG A 177 15.33 -21.38 5.73
N ASP A 178 14.50 -22.25 6.29
CA ASP A 178 14.56 -23.67 5.97
C ASP A 178 14.34 -23.87 4.46
N TRP A 179 15.28 -24.48 3.80
CA TRP A 179 15.27 -24.65 2.35
C TRP A 179 14.17 -25.60 1.84
N ARG A 180 13.63 -26.49 2.72
CA ARG A 180 12.58 -27.43 2.35
C ARG A 180 11.19 -26.83 2.51
N THR A 181 10.97 -26.11 3.61
CA THR A 181 9.66 -25.56 3.96
C THR A 181 9.48 -24.08 3.59
N GLY A 182 10.58 -23.37 3.33
CA GLY A 182 10.59 -21.93 3.11
C GLY A 182 10.27 -21.10 4.36
N LYS A 183 10.08 -21.75 5.53
CA LYS A 183 9.79 -21.06 6.80
C LYS A 183 11.00 -20.30 7.30
N ILE A 184 10.77 -19.15 7.92
CA ILE A 184 11.83 -18.39 8.60
C ILE A 184 12.21 -19.16 9.87
N GLU A 185 13.48 -19.55 9.97
CA GLU A 185 14.04 -20.19 11.15
C GLU A 185 14.65 -19.16 12.10
N ARG A 186 15.32 -18.16 11.54
CA ARG A 186 16.03 -17.14 12.31
C ARG A 186 16.10 -15.83 11.52
N LEU A 187 16.03 -14.72 12.24
CA LEU A 187 16.41 -13.39 11.76
C LEU A 187 17.71 -12.98 12.43
N GLU A 188 18.60 -12.36 11.67
CA GLU A 188 19.88 -11.87 12.14
C GLU A 188 20.00 -10.37 11.79
N LEU A 189 20.26 -9.54 12.80
CA LEU A 189 20.50 -8.10 12.60
C LEU A 189 21.91 -7.87 12.07
N THR A 190 22.05 -6.99 11.08
CA THR A 190 23.35 -6.68 10.45
C THR A 190 24.31 -5.90 11.38
N SER A 191 23.80 -5.16 12.35
CA SER A 191 24.59 -4.33 13.28
C SER A 191 23.81 -4.17 14.59
N PRO A 192 23.73 -5.23 15.42
CA PRO A 192 22.95 -5.19 16.67
C PRO A 192 23.44 -4.14 17.66
N GLU A 193 24.75 -3.83 17.67
CA GLU A 193 25.36 -2.81 18.52
C GLU A 193 24.81 -1.39 18.29
N LYS A 194 24.21 -1.12 17.15
CA LYS A 194 23.58 0.15 16.85
C LYS A 194 22.19 0.30 17.44
N VAL A 195 21.60 -0.80 17.88
CA VAL A 195 20.20 -0.89 18.36
C VAL A 195 20.10 -0.53 19.84
N THR A 196 21.12 -0.91 20.61
CA THR A 196 21.15 -0.78 22.08
C THR A 196 20.74 0.63 22.55
N ASP A 197 19.80 0.69 23.50
CA ASP A 197 19.27 1.91 24.11
C ASP A 197 18.61 2.91 23.11
N ARG A 198 18.20 2.46 21.92
CA ARG A 198 17.56 3.32 20.92
C ARG A 198 16.11 2.92 20.66
N ASN A 199 15.31 3.90 20.33
CA ASN A 199 14.01 3.69 19.70
C ASN A 199 14.21 3.27 18.23
N VAL A 200 13.45 2.29 17.78
CA VAL A 200 13.59 1.73 16.43
C VAL A 200 12.28 1.80 15.68
N LEU A 201 12.31 2.29 14.44
CA LEU A 201 11.19 2.26 13.52
C LEU A 201 11.43 1.19 12.44
N ILE A 202 10.64 0.12 12.47
CA ILE A 202 10.59 -0.86 11.38
C ILE A 202 9.81 -0.24 10.21
N VAL A 203 10.35 -0.36 9.00
CA VAL A 203 9.75 0.22 7.78
C VAL A 203 9.61 -0.86 6.72
N ASP A 204 8.39 -1.01 6.17
CA ASP A 204 8.10 -1.90 5.03
C ASP A 204 6.88 -1.39 4.24
N ASP A 205 6.53 -2.07 3.13
CA ASP A 205 5.38 -1.71 2.29
C ASP A 205 4.07 -2.31 2.78
N ILE A 206 4.03 -3.62 3.10
CA ILE A 206 2.79 -4.36 3.38
C ILE A 206 2.87 -5.12 4.70
N CYS A 207 1.86 -4.94 5.55
CA CYS A 207 1.60 -5.80 6.70
C CYS A 207 0.29 -6.57 6.49
N SER A 208 0.39 -7.93 6.55
CA SER A 208 -0.76 -8.82 6.67
C SER A 208 -0.94 -9.18 8.16
N ARG A 209 -0.74 -10.43 8.55
CA ARG A 209 -0.78 -10.87 9.96
C ARG A 209 0.43 -10.41 10.80
N GLY A 210 1.45 -9.86 10.16
CA GLY A 210 2.60 -9.24 10.82
C GLY A 210 3.70 -10.18 11.31
N GLY A 211 3.67 -11.47 10.98
CA GLY A 211 4.66 -12.43 11.47
C GLY A 211 6.12 -12.03 11.25
N THR A 212 6.45 -11.45 10.09
CA THR A 212 7.79 -10.91 9.82
C THR A 212 8.18 -9.83 10.83
N PHE A 213 7.24 -8.94 11.17
CA PHE A 213 7.48 -7.81 12.07
C PHE A 213 7.60 -8.25 13.53
N THR A 214 6.82 -9.26 13.95
CA THR A 214 6.99 -9.90 15.27
C THR A 214 8.40 -10.49 15.41
N PHE A 215 8.89 -11.23 14.40
CA PHE A 215 10.26 -11.76 14.43
C PHE A 215 11.32 -10.66 14.41
N THR A 216 11.12 -9.61 13.61
CA THR A 216 12.03 -8.45 13.57
C THR A 216 12.06 -7.73 14.91
N ALA A 217 10.89 -7.45 15.49
CA ALA A 217 10.79 -6.79 16.79
C ALA A 217 11.43 -7.60 17.91
N LYS A 218 11.27 -8.94 17.88
CA LYS A 218 11.95 -9.83 18.83
C LYS A 218 13.46 -9.72 18.73
N ALA A 219 14.03 -9.76 17.52
CA ALA A 219 15.47 -9.61 17.32
C ALA A 219 15.98 -8.22 17.78
N LEU A 220 15.18 -7.16 17.59
CA LEU A 220 15.49 -5.82 18.08
C LEU A 220 15.47 -5.75 19.60
N LYS A 221 14.48 -6.35 20.27
CA LYS A 221 14.41 -6.41 21.73
C LYS A 221 15.53 -7.25 22.32
N GLU A 222 15.96 -8.34 21.66
CA GLU A 222 17.13 -9.13 22.05
C GLU A 222 18.46 -8.35 21.90
N ALA A 223 18.48 -7.28 21.09
CA ALA A 223 19.58 -6.34 20.95
C ALA A 223 19.42 -5.06 21.82
N ASP A 224 18.57 -5.12 22.85
CA ASP A 224 18.29 -4.07 23.82
C ASP A 224 17.71 -2.78 23.21
N ALA A 225 16.82 -2.91 22.19
CA ALA A 225 16.02 -1.78 21.71
C ALA A 225 15.06 -1.27 22.80
N ASN A 226 14.96 0.06 22.96
CA ASN A 226 13.96 0.67 23.85
C ASN A 226 12.55 0.43 23.31
N GLU A 227 11.98 1.37 22.54
CA GLU A 227 10.68 1.23 21.93
C GLU A 227 10.83 0.78 20.47
N VAL A 228 9.96 -0.12 20.03
CA VAL A 228 9.91 -0.58 18.64
C VAL A 228 8.59 -0.15 18.02
N TYR A 229 8.67 0.59 16.94
CA TYR A 229 7.53 1.07 16.16
C TYR A 229 7.51 0.39 14.80
N LEU A 230 6.35 0.33 14.18
CA LEU A 230 6.17 -0.20 12.83
C LEU A 230 5.52 0.85 11.93
N TYR A 231 6.12 1.13 10.79
CA TYR A 231 5.47 1.81 9.68
C TYR A 231 5.34 0.86 8.50
N VAL A 232 4.13 0.76 7.96
CA VAL A 232 3.84 0.10 6.69
C VAL A 232 2.90 0.96 5.88
N THR A 233 3.16 1.11 4.58
CA THR A 233 2.27 1.88 3.71
C THR A 233 0.90 1.22 3.61
N HIS A 234 0.86 -0.12 3.51
CA HIS A 234 -0.36 -0.90 3.30
C HIS A 234 -0.56 -1.89 4.45
N CYS A 235 -1.52 -1.62 5.30
CA CYS A 235 -1.89 -2.51 6.39
C CYS A 235 -3.19 -3.24 6.06
N GLU A 236 -3.13 -4.56 5.91
CA GLU A 236 -4.33 -5.38 5.76
C GLU A 236 -5.07 -5.52 7.09
N ASN A 237 -6.41 -5.60 7.06
CA ASN A 237 -7.21 -5.82 8.28
C ASN A 237 -6.89 -7.16 8.97
N THR A 238 -6.21 -8.07 8.29
CA THR A 238 -5.71 -9.33 8.83
C THR A 238 -4.67 -9.16 9.94
N ILE A 239 -4.12 -7.95 10.15
CA ILE A 239 -3.24 -7.61 11.29
C ILE A 239 -3.93 -7.93 12.64
N HIS A 240 -5.26 -7.76 12.72
CA HIS A 240 -6.05 -8.07 13.91
C HIS A 240 -6.09 -9.57 14.26
N SER A 241 -5.78 -10.44 13.31
CA SER A 241 -5.68 -11.89 13.51
C SER A 241 -4.25 -12.39 13.69
N GLY A 242 -3.29 -11.46 13.75
CA GLY A 242 -1.89 -11.73 14.06
C GLY A 242 -1.53 -11.41 15.50
N THR A 243 -0.23 -11.44 15.81
CA THR A 243 0.30 -11.18 17.15
C THR A 243 0.88 -9.77 17.33
N VAL A 244 1.15 -9.05 16.26
CA VAL A 244 1.79 -7.70 16.25
C VAL A 244 1.14 -6.72 17.22
N LEU A 245 -0.20 -6.77 17.36
CA LEU A 245 -0.95 -5.84 18.21
C LEU A 245 -1.04 -6.32 19.67
N THR A 246 -0.63 -7.54 19.98
CA THR A 246 -0.89 -8.18 21.28
C THR A 246 0.33 -8.78 21.96
N ASP A 247 1.45 -8.96 21.23
CA ASP A 247 2.66 -9.57 21.80
C ASP A 247 3.51 -8.62 22.66
N GLY A 248 3.19 -7.32 22.65
CA GLY A 248 3.88 -6.30 23.42
C GLY A 248 5.29 -5.97 22.92
N LEU A 249 5.71 -6.49 21.75
CA LEU A 249 7.02 -6.22 21.18
C LEU A 249 7.04 -4.92 20.37
N ILE A 250 5.93 -4.55 19.74
CA ILE A 250 5.74 -3.33 18.96
C ILE A 250 4.83 -2.38 19.75
N SER A 251 5.33 -1.19 20.01
CA SER A 251 4.65 -0.18 20.84
C SER A 251 3.54 0.54 20.08
N HIS A 252 3.70 0.71 18.76
CA HIS A 252 2.68 1.35 17.92
C HIS A 252 2.90 1.07 16.44
N VAL A 253 1.81 1.07 15.66
CA VAL A 253 1.81 0.87 14.21
C VAL A 253 1.31 2.13 13.51
N PHE A 254 2.04 2.58 12.52
CA PHE A 254 1.66 3.68 11.63
C PHE A 254 1.38 3.13 10.23
N THR A 255 0.29 3.55 9.61
CA THR A 255 -0.08 3.13 8.26
C THR A 255 -0.87 4.20 7.53
N THR A 256 -1.15 3.98 6.24
CA THR A 256 -2.06 4.81 5.46
C THR A 256 -3.45 4.18 5.40
N ASP A 257 -4.42 4.94 4.91
CA ASP A 257 -5.79 4.46 4.66
C ASP A 257 -5.95 3.76 3.29
N SER A 258 -4.84 3.31 2.69
CA SER A 258 -4.85 2.65 1.37
C SER A 258 -5.76 1.42 1.32
N ILE A 259 -5.62 0.51 2.30
CA ILE A 259 -6.45 -0.70 2.45
C ILE A 259 -6.91 -0.96 3.89
N TYR A 260 -6.35 -0.27 4.89
CA TYR A 260 -6.77 -0.45 6.27
C TYR A 260 -8.14 0.19 6.51
N ARG A 261 -9.07 -0.59 7.09
CA ARG A 261 -10.46 -0.19 7.44
C ARG A 261 -10.80 -0.51 8.88
N GLY A 262 -9.81 -1.02 9.64
CA GLY A 262 -10.01 -1.37 11.04
C GLY A 262 -9.99 -0.15 11.96
N ASN A 263 -10.21 -0.41 13.24
CA ASN A 263 -10.04 0.54 14.34
C ASN A 263 -9.24 -0.13 15.45
N SER A 264 -8.17 0.52 15.90
CA SER A 264 -7.32 0.04 17.01
C SER A 264 -6.57 1.22 17.61
N GLU A 265 -6.48 1.28 18.93
CA GLU A 265 -5.64 2.27 19.63
C GLU A 265 -4.15 2.09 19.33
N MET A 266 -3.75 0.89 18.95
CA MET A 266 -2.37 0.56 18.56
C MET A 266 -2.02 1.00 17.13
N ILE A 267 -2.97 1.49 16.32
CA ILE A 267 -2.76 1.84 14.91
C ILE A 267 -3.16 3.29 14.66
N SER A 268 -2.23 4.07 14.11
CA SER A 268 -2.49 5.44 13.66
C SER A 268 -2.42 5.55 12.14
N LEU A 269 -3.42 6.19 11.55
CA LEU A 269 -3.36 6.64 10.17
C LEU A 269 -2.52 7.92 10.08
N ILE A 270 -1.73 8.03 8.99
CA ILE A 270 -0.83 9.15 8.73
C ILE A 270 -1.16 9.86 7.43
#